data_efc8e496aa393a3ad77607f9de13ddcf
#
_entry.id   efc8e496aa393a3ad77607f9de13ddcf
#
_cell.length_a   1.000
_cell.length_b   1.000
_cell.length_c   1.000
_cell.angle_alpha   90.00
_cell.angle_beta   90.00
_cell.angle_gamma   90.00
#
_symmetry.space_group_name_H-M   'P 1'
#
loop_
_entity.id
_entity.type
_entity.pdbx_description
1 polymer ?
#
loop_
_entity_poly.entity_id
_entity_poly.type
_entity_poly.pdbx_seq_one_letter_code
_entity_poly.pdbx_strand_id
1 'polypeptide(L)'
;MSMYRFPEPWATAEIPGPKKAAILSRPEALVAVLRRANRRLLVTGSKALDRVEGIDTIELIRILYSTRLFTVAASRNIASKLEDTGIPVAASISVYELGDRLRDTGWTGFDGFGRYDLAAFIGFPYITLWLVLSGLKHFAPGLSTISLDPYYQPHASWSLPNVKGDEWYSFIRKVSDSLR
;
A
#
# COMPACT_ATOMS: atom_id res chain seq x y z
N MET A 1 35.50 -13.09 -2.29
CA MET A 1 34.04 -13.30 -2.43
C MET A 1 33.38 -11.96 -2.16
N SER A 2 33.11 -11.18 -3.21
CA SER A 2 32.51 -9.85 -3.07
C SER A 2 31.03 -10.04 -2.79
N MET A 3 30.61 -9.79 -1.55
CA MET A 3 29.19 -9.62 -1.26
C MET A 3 28.73 -8.35 -1.98
N TYR A 4 28.02 -8.50 -3.08
CA TYR A 4 27.22 -7.40 -3.63
C TYR A 4 26.22 -6.99 -2.54
N ARG A 5 26.57 -6.01 -1.74
CA ARG A 5 25.58 -5.29 -0.93
C ARG A 5 24.71 -4.54 -1.93
N PHE A 6 23.49 -5.00 -2.14
CA PHE A 6 22.47 -4.17 -2.76
C PHE A 6 22.43 -2.85 -1.97
N PRO A 7 22.46 -1.70 -2.64
CA PRO A 7 22.36 -0.42 -1.94
C PRO A 7 21.08 -0.43 -1.11
N GLU A 8 21.20 0.03 0.13
CA GLU A 8 20.06 0.13 1.03
C GLU A 8 18.92 0.90 0.34
N PRO A 9 17.65 0.44 0.41
CA PRO A 9 16.54 1.03 -0.35
C PRO A 9 16.40 2.55 -0.21
N TRP A 10 16.74 3.07 0.95
CA TRP A 10 16.70 4.52 1.22
C TRP A 10 17.84 5.32 0.58
N ALA A 11 18.87 4.68 0.04
CA ALA A 11 19.98 5.40 -0.60
C ALA A 11 19.54 6.19 -1.85
N THR A 12 18.45 5.78 -2.48
CA THR A 12 17.84 6.43 -3.66
C THR A 12 16.51 7.10 -3.35
N ALA A 13 16.08 7.12 -2.08
CA ALA A 13 14.82 7.71 -1.65
C ALA A 13 15.04 9.14 -1.14
N GLU A 14 14.01 9.97 -1.23
CA GLU A 14 13.98 11.26 -0.54
C GLU A 14 14.16 11.08 0.98
N ILE A 15 14.92 11.95 1.61
CA ILE A 15 15.26 11.84 3.02
C ILE A 15 14.04 12.13 3.90
N PRO A 16 13.51 11.14 4.64
CA PRO A 16 12.28 11.29 5.43
C PRO A 16 12.51 11.87 6.83
N GLY A 17 13.73 12.33 7.15
CA GLY A 17 14.14 12.63 8.52
C GLY A 17 14.55 11.36 9.31
N PRO A 18 14.57 11.39 10.65
CA PRO A 18 15.11 10.31 11.47
C PRO A 18 14.32 9.01 11.45
N LYS A 19 13.00 9.07 11.20
CA LYS A 19 12.13 7.90 11.11
C LYS A 19 11.91 7.52 9.65
N LYS A 20 12.37 6.33 9.26
CA LYS A 20 12.17 5.74 7.93
C LYS A 20 11.23 4.55 8.00
N ALA A 21 10.62 4.19 6.87
CA ALA A 21 9.82 2.98 6.77
C ALA A 21 10.66 1.74 7.10
N ALA A 22 10.09 0.82 7.87
CA ALA A 22 10.66 -0.50 8.04
C ALA A 22 10.52 -1.28 6.72
N ILE A 23 11.58 -2.02 6.36
CA ILE A 23 11.64 -2.75 5.10
C ILE A 23 10.93 -4.10 5.23
N LEU A 24 10.00 -4.36 4.34
CA LEU A 24 9.36 -5.66 4.16
C LEU A 24 10.16 -6.51 3.18
N SER A 25 11.23 -7.13 3.65
CA SER A 25 12.09 -7.98 2.80
C SER A 25 11.57 -9.42 2.66
N ARG A 26 10.62 -9.84 3.50
CA ARG A 26 10.06 -11.20 3.51
C ARG A 26 8.53 -11.15 3.55
N PRO A 27 7.82 -12.01 2.80
CA PRO A 27 6.35 -12.08 2.80
C PRO A 27 5.76 -12.31 4.20
N GLU A 28 6.41 -13.10 5.04
CA GLU A 28 5.95 -13.43 6.39
C GLU A 28 5.86 -12.18 7.28
N ALA A 29 6.75 -11.20 7.08
CA ALA A 29 6.70 -9.94 7.80
C ALA A 29 5.44 -9.15 7.46
N LEU A 30 5.07 -9.07 6.18
CA LEU A 30 3.84 -8.42 5.75
C LEU A 30 2.61 -9.19 6.25
N VAL A 31 2.62 -10.52 6.20
CA VAL A 31 1.54 -11.37 6.74
C VAL A 31 1.32 -11.08 8.22
N ALA A 32 2.39 -10.98 9.01
CA ALA A 32 2.30 -10.67 10.44
C ALA A 32 1.70 -9.28 10.70
N VAL A 33 2.12 -8.27 9.92
CA VAL A 33 1.55 -6.91 10.00
C VAL A 33 0.06 -6.92 9.65
N LEU A 34 -0.33 -7.61 8.56
CA LEU A 34 -1.71 -7.69 8.14
C LEU A 34 -2.59 -8.42 9.16
N ARG A 35 -2.11 -9.51 9.74
CA ARG A 35 -2.87 -10.27 10.78
C ARG A 35 -3.07 -9.48 12.06
N ARG A 36 -2.15 -8.60 12.41
CA ARG A 36 -2.22 -7.78 13.62
C ARG A 36 -3.24 -6.64 13.52
N ALA A 37 -3.47 -6.13 12.33
CA ALA A 37 -4.42 -5.06 12.09
C ALA A 37 -5.87 -5.57 12.22
N ASN A 38 -6.77 -4.74 12.72
CA ASN A 38 -8.19 -5.07 12.85
C ASN A 38 -8.98 -4.61 11.63
N ARG A 39 -8.76 -3.37 11.18
CA ARG A 39 -9.49 -2.75 10.07
C ARG A 39 -8.52 -2.28 8.99
N ARG A 40 -8.51 -2.97 7.87
CA ARG A 40 -7.54 -2.80 6.79
C ARG A 40 -8.19 -2.14 5.58
N LEU A 41 -7.55 -1.10 5.08
CA LEU A 41 -7.93 -0.41 3.85
C LEU A 41 -6.87 -0.68 2.79
N LEU A 42 -7.28 -1.12 1.61
CA LEU A 42 -6.43 -1.16 0.41
C LEU A 42 -6.78 0.04 -0.46
N VAL A 43 -5.80 0.90 -0.66
CA VAL A 43 -5.94 2.14 -1.43
C VAL A 43 -5.24 1.96 -2.77
N THR A 44 -6.00 2.12 -3.86
CA THR A 44 -5.50 1.84 -5.21
C THR A 44 -5.45 3.11 -6.05
N GLY A 45 -4.31 3.34 -6.69
CA GLY A 45 -4.03 4.54 -7.47
C GLY A 45 -4.11 4.31 -8.98
N SER A 46 -4.17 5.40 -9.74
CA SER A 46 -4.30 5.39 -11.20
C SER A 46 -3.13 4.75 -11.94
N LYS A 47 -1.95 4.70 -11.33
CA LYS A 47 -0.78 4.01 -11.90
C LYS A 47 -0.98 2.49 -12.01
N ALA A 48 -1.97 1.94 -11.32
CA ALA A 48 -2.32 0.54 -11.47
C ALA A 48 -2.96 0.21 -12.85
N LEU A 49 -3.36 1.21 -13.62
CA LEU A 49 -3.75 1.04 -15.02
C LEU A 49 -2.57 0.77 -15.95
N ASP A 50 -1.39 1.21 -15.56
CA ASP A 50 -0.15 0.98 -16.30
C ASP A 50 0.48 -0.35 -15.83
N ARG A 51 1.33 -0.92 -16.69
CA ARG A 51 2.23 -1.98 -16.25
C ARG A 51 3.41 -1.38 -15.50
N VAL A 52 3.59 -1.79 -14.27
CA VAL A 52 4.72 -1.36 -13.44
C VAL A 52 5.73 -2.49 -13.37
N GLU A 53 6.98 -2.24 -13.71
CA GLU A 53 8.03 -3.27 -13.80
C GLU A 53 7.60 -4.50 -14.65
N GLY A 54 6.79 -4.26 -15.70
CA GLY A 54 6.26 -5.32 -16.56
C GLY A 54 5.06 -6.10 -16.00
N ILE A 55 4.65 -5.83 -14.74
CA ILE A 55 3.55 -6.53 -14.07
C ILE A 55 2.23 -5.75 -14.21
N ASP A 56 1.14 -6.50 -14.41
CA ASP A 56 -0.21 -5.97 -14.33
C ASP A 56 -0.59 -5.74 -12.85
N THR A 57 -0.64 -4.48 -12.44
CA THR A 57 -0.92 -4.11 -11.05
C THR A 57 -2.36 -4.47 -10.65
N ILE A 58 -3.33 -4.48 -11.59
CA ILE A 58 -4.71 -4.89 -11.31
C ILE A 58 -4.75 -6.35 -10.88
N GLU A 59 -3.93 -7.20 -11.49
CA GLU A 59 -3.81 -8.60 -11.08
C GLU A 59 -3.31 -8.72 -9.62
N LEU A 60 -2.33 -7.91 -9.22
CA LEU A 60 -1.85 -7.90 -7.83
C LEU A 60 -2.94 -7.42 -6.86
N ILE A 61 -3.72 -6.40 -7.24
CA ILE A 61 -4.86 -5.93 -6.43
C ILE A 61 -5.89 -7.06 -6.29
N ARG A 62 -6.17 -7.81 -7.36
CA ARG A 62 -7.08 -8.95 -7.34
C ARG A 62 -6.59 -10.07 -6.41
N ILE A 63 -5.30 -10.37 -6.46
CA ILE A 63 -4.65 -11.35 -5.56
C ILE A 63 -4.81 -10.91 -4.10
N LEU A 64 -4.54 -9.64 -3.76
CA LEU A 64 -4.71 -9.10 -2.42
C LEU A 64 -6.18 -9.12 -1.97
N TYR A 65 -7.09 -8.68 -2.85
CA TYR A 65 -8.53 -8.68 -2.54
C TYR A 65 -9.07 -10.10 -2.28
N SER A 66 -8.52 -11.12 -2.95
CA SER A 66 -8.97 -12.52 -2.76
C SER A 66 -8.77 -13.04 -1.32
N THR A 67 -7.94 -12.39 -0.52
CA THR A 67 -7.76 -12.70 0.91
C THR A 67 -8.94 -12.27 1.77
N ARG A 68 -9.84 -11.43 1.24
CA ARG A 68 -10.99 -10.86 1.93
C ARG A 68 -10.68 -10.05 3.19
N LEU A 69 -9.46 -9.58 3.32
CA LEU A 69 -9.00 -8.82 4.49
C LEU A 69 -9.20 -7.31 4.36
N PHE A 70 -9.46 -6.82 3.15
CA PHE A 70 -9.42 -5.39 2.86
C PHE A 70 -10.77 -4.83 2.44
N THR A 71 -11.11 -3.65 2.97
CA THR A 71 -11.99 -2.70 2.28
C THR A 71 -11.17 -2.01 1.19
N VAL A 72 -11.72 -1.85 -0.01
CA VAL A 72 -10.99 -1.25 -1.14
C VAL A 72 -11.52 0.16 -1.40
N ALA A 73 -10.60 1.13 -1.43
CA ALA A 73 -10.86 2.47 -1.95
C ALA A 73 -9.98 2.71 -3.18
N ALA A 74 -10.49 3.42 -4.16
CA ALA A 74 -9.82 3.60 -5.43
C ALA A 74 -9.82 5.06 -5.90
N SER A 75 -8.76 5.48 -6.58
CA SER A 75 -8.79 6.71 -7.36
C SER A 75 -9.86 6.62 -8.45
N ARG A 76 -10.48 7.76 -8.79
CA ARG A 76 -11.60 7.81 -9.75
C ARG A 76 -11.31 7.09 -11.07
N ASN A 77 -10.09 7.24 -11.57
CA ASN A 77 -9.69 6.69 -12.88
C ASN A 77 -9.61 5.17 -12.91
N ILE A 78 -9.49 4.50 -11.77
CA ILE A 78 -9.35 3.04 -11.71
C ILE A 78 -10.59 2.34 -11.10
N ALA A 79 -11.45 3.09 -10.42
CA ALA A 79 -12.60 2.52 -9.71
C ALA A 79 -13.46 1.62 -10.59
N SER A 80 -13.95 2.14 -11.73
CA SER A 80 -14.78 1.36 -12.68
C SER A 80 -14.04 0.12 -13.17
N LYS A 81 -12.74 0.23 -13.45
CA LYS A 81 -11.95 -0.91 -13.94
C LYS A 81 -11.83 -2.02 -12.88
N LEU A 82 -11.74 -1.68 -11.61
CA LEU A 82 -11.74 -2.67 -10.52
C LEU A 82 -13.11 -3.33 -10.38
N GLU A 83 -14.19 -2.56 -10.45
CA GLU A 83 -15.55 -3.07 -10.41
C GLU A 83 -15.84 -4.04 -11.58
N ASP A 84 -15.39 -3.72 -12.79
CA ASP A 84 -15.46 -4.59 -13.97
C ASP A 84 -14.72 -5.93 -13.76
N THR A 85 -13.70 -5.95 -12.91
CA THR A 85 -12.96 -7.17 -12.55
C THR A 85 -13.53 -7.90 -11.32
N GLY A 86 -14.67 -7.45 -10.80
CA GLY A 86 -15.37 -8.06 -9.66
C GLY A 86 -14.81 -7.65 -8.29
N ILE A 87 -14.05 -6.56 -8.23
CA ILE A 87 -13.55 -5.98 -6.98
C ILE A 87 -14.45 -4.82 -6.58
N PRO A 88 -15.30 -4.96 -5.55
CA PRO A 88 -16.15 -3.86 -5.10
C PRO A 88 -15.31 -2.74 -4.51
N VAL A 89 -15.60 -1.51 -4.92
CA VAL A 89 -14.94 -0.30 -4.46
C VAL A 89 -15.84 0.41 -3.46
N ALA A 90 -15.42 0.48 -2.20
CA ALA A 90 -16.18 1.15 -1.14
C ALA A 90 -16.28 2.67 -1.35
N ALA A 91 -15.27 3.26 -1.99
CA ALA A 91 -15.28 4.67 -2.36
C ALA A 91 -14.37 4.95 -3.55
N SER A 92 -14.87 5.75 -4.49
CA SER A 92 -14.10 6.36 -5.57
C SER A 92 -13.68 7.77 -5.11
N ILE A 93 -12.42 7.92 -4.68
CA ILE A 93 -11.95 9.09 -3.95
C ILE A 93 -10.51 9.44 -4.33
N SER A 94 -10.16 10.72 -4.31
CA SER A 94 -8.76 11.11 -4.47
C SER A 94 -7.93 10.70 -3.25
N VAL A 95 -6.65 10.36 -3.46
CA VAL A 95 -5.76 9.99 -2.34
C VAL A 95 -5.52 11.15 -1.37
N TYR A 96 -5.63 12.39 -1.82
CA TYR A 96 -5.50 13.57 -0.95
C TYR A 96 -6.70 13.71 -0.02
N GLU A 97 -7.92 13.63 -0.58
CA GLU A 97 -9.16 13.65 0.22
C GLU A 97 -9.22 12.46 1.17
N LEU A 98 -8.80 11.28 0.73
CA LEU A 98 -8.69 10.11 1.61
C LEU A 98 -7.67 10.35 2.73
N GLY A 99 -6.54 10.97 2.43
CA GLY A 99 -5.53 11.36 3.42
C GLY A 99 -6.11 12.28 4.49
N ASP A 100 -6.96 13.23 4.11
CA ASP A 100 -7.66 14.10 5.06
C ASP A 100 -8.62 13.31 5.96
N ARG A 101 -9.40 12.40 5.39
CA ARG A 101 -10.30 11.53 6.18
C ARG A 101 -9.53 10.59 7.12
N LEU A 102 -8.42 10.02 6.68
CA LEU A 102 -7.59 9.13 7.51
C LEU A 102 -6.93 9.86 8.69
N ARG A 103 -6.70 11.18 8.57
CA ARG A 103 -6.20 12.03 9.65
C ARG A 103 -7.29 12.44 10.65
N ASP A 104 -8.54 12.50 10.19
CA ASP A 104 -9.68 12.87 11.04
C ASP A 104 -9.95 11.77 12.07
N THR A 105 -9.79 12.10 13.34
CA THR A 105 -10.04 11.16 14.44
C THR A 105 -11.51 10.84 14.65
N GLY A 106 -12.41 11.66 14.12
CA GLY A 106 -13.85 11.45 14.15
C GLY A 106 -14.39 10.61 12.98
N TRP A 107 -13.57 10.35 11.96
CA TRP A 107 -14.03 9.57 10.82
C TRP A 107 -14.15 8.08 11.15
N THR A 108 -15.33 7.52 10.89
CA THR A 108 -15.68 6.13 11.22
C THR A 108 -15.51 5.15 10.04
N GLY A 109 -14.73 5.50 9.04
CA GLY A 109 -14.54 4.65 7.85
C GLY A 109 -15.67 4.79 6.84
N PHE A 110 -15.58 4.04 5.74
CA PHE A 110 -16.60 4.07 4.66
C PHE A 110 -17.89 3.34 5.04
N ASP A 111 -17.85 2.47 6.02
CA ASP A 111 -18.94 1.64 6.48
C ASP A 111 -19.53 2.08 7.84
N GLY A 112 -18.96 3.10 8.45
CA GLY A 112 -19.42 3.60 9.75
C GLY A 112 -18.99 2.76 10.97
N PHE A 113 -18.21 1.68 10.78
CA PHE A 113 -17.84 0.78 11.87
C PHE A 113 -16.55 1.15 12.60
N GLY A 114 -15.98 2.30 12.33
CA GLY A 114 -14.81 2.82 13.02
C GLY A 114 -13.62 3.06 12.10
N ARG A 115 -12.55 3.61 12.67
CA ARG A 115 -11.36 3.99 11.94
C ARG A 115 -10.61 2.77 11.41
N TYR A 116 -9.96 2.94 10.26
CA TYR A 116 -8.95 1.97 9.81
C TYR A 116 -7.69 2.13 10.65
N ASP A 117 -7.10 1.03 11.08
CA ASP A 117 -5.82 1.00 11.79
C ASP A 117 -4.65 0.67 10.87
N LEU A 118 -4.96 0.24 9.63
CA LEU A 118 -3.97 -0.02 8.60
C LEU A 118 -4.48 0.41 7.22
N ALA A 119 -3.66 1.17 6.49
CA ALA A 119 -3.87 1.52 5.09
C ALA A 119 -2.69 1.05 4.24
N ALA A 120 -2.97 0.19 3.27
CA ALA A 120 -2.01 -0.31 2.29
C ALA A 120 -2.24 0.39 0.94
N PHE A 121 -1.19 0.93 0.34
CA PHE A 121 -1.24 1.71 -0.89
C PHE A 121 -0.54 0.96 -2.02
N ILE A 122 -1.17 0.95 -3.22
CA ILE A 122 -0.64 0.33 -4.42
C ILE A 122 -1.06 1.10 -5.68
N GLY A 123 -0.15 1.25 -6.63
CA GLY A 123 -0.44 1.84 -7.94
C GLY A 123 -0.49 3.37 -7.93
N PHE A 124 0.38 4.02 -7.20
CA PHE A 124 0.46 5.48 -7.15
C PHE A 124 1.73 6.04 -7.81
N PRO A 125 1.66 7.28 -8.36
CA PRO A 125 2.88 8.02 -8.66
C PRO A 125 3.69 8.22 -7.38
N TYR A 126 5.02 8.00 -7.47
CA TYR A 126 5.91 7.99 -6.30
C TYR A 126 5.78 9.26 -5.45
N ILE A 127 5.87 10.44 -6.06
CA ILE A 127 5.82 11.73 -5.34
C ILE A 127 4.44 11.99 -4.72
N THR A 128 3.36 11.61 -5.41
CA THR A 128 2.01 11.73 -4.86
C THR A 128 1.86 10.93 -3.57
N LEU A 129 2.29 9.68 -3.61
CA LEU A 129 2.23 8.81 -2.43
C LEU A 129 3.18 9.29 -1.33
N TRP A 130 4.37 9.75 -1.69
CA TRP A 130 5.35 10.31 -0.75
C TRP A 130 4.76 11.47 0.07
N LEU A 131 4.07 12.42 -0.59
CA LEU A 131 3.43 13.57 0.07
C LEU A 131 2.30 13.12 1.02
N VAL A 132 1.44 12.24 0.56
CA VAL A 132 0.32 11.73 1.37
C VAL A 132 0.83 10.95 2.58
N LEU A 133 1.78 10.06 2.39
CA LEU A 133 2.39 9.29 3.48
C LEU A 133 3.11 10.17 4.49
N SER A 134 3.76 11.25 4.05
CA SER A 134 4.37 12.25 4.94
C SER A 134 3.30 12.89 5.84
N GLY A 135 2.16 13.30 5.27
CA GLY A 135 1.05 13.84 6.04
C GLY A 135 0.46 12.82 7.02
N LEU A 136 0.24 11.59 6.59
CA LEU A 136 -0.31 10.52 7.44
C LEU A 136 0.65 10.16 8.59
N LYS A 137 1.93 10.09 8.32
CA LYS A 137 2.98 9.80 9.32
C LYS A 137 2.94 10.77 10.50
N HIS A 138 2.66 12.04 10.24
CA HIS A 138 2.71 13.08 11.27
C HIS A 138 1.35 13.37 11.90
N PHE A 139 0.25 13.17 11.17
CA PHE A 139 -1.06 13.66 11.56
C PHE A 139 -2.17 12.60 11.64
N ALA A 140 -1.85 11.31 11.43
CA ALA A 140 -2.81 10.21 11.57
C ALA A 140 -2.44 9.27 12.73
N PRO A 141 -2.70 9.67 13.99
CA PRO A 141 -2.35 8.86 15.14
C PRO A 141 -3.12 7.53 15.13
N GLY A 142 -2.39 6.45 15.42
CA GLY A 142 -2.96 5.09 15.45
C GLY A 142 -3.12 4.43 14.07
N LEU A 143 -2.83 5.13 12.97
CA LEU A 143 -2.81 4.55 11.64
C LEU A 143 -1.43 4.03 11.28
N SER A 144 -1.36 2.79 10.87
CA SER A 144 -0.19 2.20 10.21
C SER A 144 -0.34 2.25 8.70
N THR A 145 0.73 2.57 7.98
CA THR A 145 0.71 2.66 6.52
C THR A 145 1.69 1.69 5.87
N ILE A 146 1.30 1.08 4.75
CA ILE A 146 2.15 0.19 3.96
C ILE A 146 2.20 0.69 2.52
N SER A 147 3.40 0.80 1.95
CA SER A 147 3.57 0.91 0.51
C SER A 147 3.82 -0.48 -0.08
N LEU A 148 2.93 -0.90 -0.97
CA LEU A 148 3.01 -2.16 -1.70
C LEU A 148 3.56 -1.99 -3.12
N ASP A 149 3.85 -0.76 -3.55
CA ASP A 149 4.54 -0.50 -4.81
C ASP A 149 5.99 -1.01 -4.76
N PRO A 150 6.59 -1.35 -5.90
CA PRO A 150 7.93 -1.97 -5.95
C PRO A 150 9.05 -1.00 -5.57
N TYR A 151 8.74 0.27 -5.32
CA TYR A 151 9.70 1.33 -4.96
C TYR A 151 9.57 1.69 -3.49
N TYR A 152 10.71 1.83 -2.82
CA TYR A 152 10.75 2.15 -1.40
C TYR A 152 10.16 3.54 -1.10
N GLN A 153 9.17 3.59 -0.21
CA GLN A 153 8.50 4.80 0.26
C GLN A 153 8.90 5.11 1.72
N PRO A 154 9.77 6.09 1.93
CA PRO A 154 10.37 6.32 3.25
C PRO A 154 9.40 6.83 4.31
N HIS A 155 8.26 7.41 3.93
CA HIS A 155 7.26 7.92 4.86
C HIS A 155 6.20 6.91 5.28
N ALA A 156 6.13 5.74 4.65
CA ALA A 156 5.28 4.66 5.13
C ALA A 156 5.75 4.13 6.50
N SER A 157 4.90 3.43 7.22
CA SER A 157 5.33 2.64 8.38
C SER A 157 6.15 1.44 7.92
N TRP A 158 5.70 0.79 6.85
CA TRP A 158 6.40 -0.30 6.17
C TRP A 158 6.38 -0.10 4.66
N SER A 159 7.45 -0.50 4.00
CA SER A 159 7.56 -0.43 2.54
C SER A 159 8.29 -1.65 2.00
N LEU A 160 7.92 -2.06 0.78
CA LEU A 160 8.78 -2.96 0.03
C LEU A 160 10.12 -2.28 -0.23
N PRO A 161 11.22 -3.05 -0.32
CA PRO A 161 12.47 -2.55 -0.86
C PRO A 161 12.30 -2.27 -2.37
N ASN A 162 13.30 -1.65 -2.99
CA ASN A 162 13.29 -1.52 -4.45
C ASN A 162 13.41 -2.93 -5.06
N VAL A 163 12.31 -3.45 -5.62
CA VAL A 163 12.23 -4.82 -6.19
C VAL A 163 11.87 -4.78 -7.67
N LYS A 164 12.28 -5.79 -8.41
CA LYS A 164 11.89 -5.98 -9.81
C LYS A 164 10.53 -6.67 -9.92
N GLY A 165 9.92 -6.59 -11.11
CA GLY A 165 8.55 -7.06 -11.33
C GLY A 165 8.27 -8.49 -10.91
N ASP A 166 9.13 -9.46 -11.29
CA ASP A 166 8.94 -10.87 -10.94
C ASP A 166 9.04 -11.12 -9.42
N GLU A 167 9.98 -10.43 -8.76
CA GLU A 167 10.12 -10.49 -7.31
C GLU A 167 8.90 -9.86 -6.62
N TRP A 168 8.42 -8.72 -7.14
CA TRP A 168 7.23 -8.05 -6.64
C TRP A 168 5.99 -8.94 -6.76
N TYR A 169 5.75 -9.52 -7.94
CA TYR A 169 4.64 -10.44 -8.16
C TYR A 169 4.71 -11.65 -7.22
N SER A 170 5.87 -12.29 -7.15
CA SER A 170 6.10 -13.46 -6.28
C SER A 170 5.88 -13.11 -4.80
N PHE A 171 6.33 -11.94 -4.36
CA PHE A 171 6.16 -11.46 -2.99
C PHE A 171 4.67 -11.34 -2.64
N ILE A 172 3.90 -10.58 -3.44
CA ILE A 172 2.47 -10.37 -3.20
C ILE A 172 1.70 -11.70 -3.24
N ARG A 173 2.04 -12.58 -4.16
CA ARG A 173 1.39 -13.90 -4.26
C ARG A 173 1.64 -14.75 -3.03
N LYS A 174 2.87 -14.85 -2.54
CA LYS A 174 3.21 -15.57 -1.31
C LYS A 174 2.48 -15.02 -0.09
N VAL A 175 2.35 -13.69 0.02
CA VAL A 175 1.55 -13.04 1.06
C VAL A 175 0.10 -13.50 1.00
N SER A 176 -0.52 -13.45 -0.18
CA SER A 176 -1.91 -13.87 -0.35
C SER A 176 -2.11 -15.35 -0.01
N ASP A 177 -1.24 -16.22 -0.48
CA ASP A 177 -1.32 -17.67 -0.22
C ASP A 177 -1.20 -17.99 1.27
N SER A 178 -0.42 -17.20 2.03
CA SER A 178 -0.27 -17.36 3.48
C SER A 178 -1.44 -16.79 4.30
N LEU A 179 -2.32 -16.00 3.68
CA LEU A 179 -3.47 -15.37 4.34
C LEU A 179 -4.80 -16.09 4.07
N ARG A 180 -4.81 -17.03 3.16
CA ARG A 180 -5.95 -17.90 2.85
C ARG A 180 -6.04 -19.05 3.84
#